data_4c0ef7e7c2b54d28f385d83e9e8908d1
#
_entry.id   4c0ef7e7c2b54d28f385d83e9e8908d1
#
_cell.length_a   1.000
_cell.length_b   1.000
_cell.length_c   1.000
_cell.angle_alpha   90.00
_cell.angle_beta   90.00
_cell.angle_gamma   90.00
#
_symmetry.space_group_name_H-M   'P 1'
#
loop_
_entity.id
_entity.type
_entity.pdbx_description
1 polymer ?
#
loop_
_entity_poly.entity_id
_entity_poly.type
_entity_poly.pdbx_seq_one_letter_code
_entity_poly.pdbx_strand_id
1 'polypeptide(L)'
;MKKKLLSLLLVTSMTAGMLAGCGSSGGSDDKSAKGEDENTLTVWAWDQTFNIYAMKEAEKVYQKDHPDFKLNIVETGWDDLQTQLGTIVGAGDYSKLPDICLMQDFAYQKYVTTYPDLYQDITDSGIDFSQFAEGKLAASTVDGKNYGVPFDNGAEIACYRTDILEQAGYTINDLTDIDWDQFIKIGEDVYSKTGYSLLSVQAASSDLIYQMLQSAGFSTWKDDNTPDIKGNKNIKQCIEIYKEMVDKHVLAVVNSWDEYIATFTSGKTCGVMNGCWILASVQTATDQSGKWGLTNMPKLPGVDSATNYSNQGGSTWAITKNCKNTKLAADFLAKTFAGSKELYDTILPKSGAIATWLPASESEVYNEPQEFFGGQAIYKEIADYASKTPSVNLGVYYTEANTALTTAL
;
A
#
# COMPACT_ATOMS: atom_id res chain seq x y z
N MET A 1 29.98 -34.94 -35.71
CA MET A 1 29.34 -36.03 -34.92
C MET A 1 30.16 -36.39 -33.69
N LYS A 2 30.48 -35.44 -32.77
CA LYS A 2 31.24 -35.69 -31.52
C LYS A 2 30.82 -34.77 -30.38
N LYS A 3 29.55 -34.31 -30.33
CA LYS A 3 29.00 -33.42 -29.24
C LYS A 3 27.66 -33.90 -28.67
N LYS A 4 27.28 -35.17 -28.83
CA LYS A 4 26.01 -35.72 -28.31
C LYS A 4 26.17 -36.93 -27.37
N LEU A 5 27.37 -37.15 -26.80
CA LEU A 5 27.67 -38.31 -25.93
C LEU A 5 28.11 -37.92 -24.51
N LEU A 6 27.96 -36.63 -24.11
CA LEU A 6 28.36 -36.18 -22.77
C LEU A 6 27.16 -35.82 -21.85
N SER A 7 25.92 -35.95 -22.33
CA SER A 7 24.73 -35.61 -21.53
C SER A 7 23.99 -36.80 -20.92
N LEU A 8 24.53 -38.03 -21.05
CA LEU A 8 23.83 -39.24 -20.60
C LEU A 8 24.53 -39.95 -19.41
N LEU A 9 25.56 -39.35 -18.82
CA LEU A 9 26.37 -39.95 -17.73
C LEU A 9 26.24 -39.24 -16.38
N LEU A 10 25.33 -38.26 -16.24
CA LEU A 10 25.08 -37.51 -14.99
C LEU A 10 23.75 -37.81 -14.29
N VAL A 11 22.96 -38.77 -14.78
CA VAL A 11 21.63 -39.12 -14.19
C VAL A 11 21.67 -40.44 -13.41
N THR A 12 22.79 -41.20 -13.42
CA THR A 12 22.83 -42.54 -12.83
C THR A 12 23.64 -42.66 -11.51
N SER A 13 23.94 -41.54 -10.83
CA SER A 13 24.72 -41.58 -9.57
C SER A 13 23.96 -41.07 -8.32
N MET A 14 22.65 -40.90 -8.34
CA MET A 14 21.84 -40.45 -7.18
C MET A 14 20.79 -41.44 -6.66
N THR A 15 20.89 -42.74 -7.00
CA THR A 15 19.91 -43.75 -6.53
C THR A 15 20.53 -44.94 -5.79
N ALA A 16 21.69 -44.78 -5.15
CA ALA A 16 22.30 -45.87 -4.38
C ALA A 16 22.80 -45.38 -3.02
N GLY A 17 21.90 -44.91 -2.14
CA GLY A 17 22.27 -44.39 -0.83
C GLY A 17 21.18 -44.44 0.26
N MET A 18 20.15 -45.26 0.10
CA MET A 18 19.10 -45.42 1.13
C MET A 18 18.68 -46.86 1.31
N LEU A 19 19.57 -47.70 1.85
CA LEU A 19 19.17 -49.02 2.37
C LEU A 19 20.33 -49.56 3.24
N ALA A 20 20.51 -49.04 4.46
CA ALA A 20 21.13 -49.77 5.55
C ALA A 20 20.90 -49.03 6.88
N GLY A 21 20.05 -49.51 7.75
CA GLY A 21 19.86 -48.96 9.07
C GLY A 21 18.59 -49.43 9.75
N CYS A 22 18.31 -50.73 9.76
CA CYS A 22 17.36 -51.31 10.73
C CYS A 22 18.19 -51.87 11.88
N GLY A 23 17.88 -51.40 13.11
CA GLY A 23 18.35 -52.13 14.32
C GLY A 23 18.18 -51.37 15.62
N SER A 24 17.13 -51.67 16.33
CA SER A 24 17.05 -51.84 17.79
C SER A 24 16.60 -50.65 18.68
N SER A 25 15.40 -50.84 19.17
CA SER A 25 14.88 -50.70 20.55
C SER A 25 14.82 -49.34 21.25
N GLY A 26 13.57 -48.97 21.55
CA GLY A 26 13.20 -48.52 22.91
C GLY A 26 13.25 -47.03 23.13
N GLY A 27 12.07 -46.41 23.09
CA GLY A 27 11.83 -45.08 23.58
C GLY A 27 10.65 -44.47 22.84
N SER A 28 9.44 -44.70 23.33
CA SER A 28 8.29 -43.92 22.98
C SER A 28 8.46 -42.49 23.50
N ASP A 29 9.11 -41.63 22.74
CA ASP A 29 8.92 -40.20 22.85
C ASP A 29 7.79 -39.85 21.88
N ASP A 30 6.64 -39.80 22.43
CA ASP A 30 5.45 -39.13 21.97
C ASP A 30 5.85 -37.64 21.80
N LYS A 31 6.43 -37.27 20.64
CA LYS A 31 6.47 -35.88 20.24
C LYS A 31 5.04 -35.49 19.92
N SER A 32 4.24 -35.25 20.98
CA SER A 32 3.07 -34.42 20.91
C SER A 32 3.44 -33.20 20.02
N ALA A 33 2.72 -33.02 18.93
CA ALA A 33 2.69 -31.78 18.20
C ALA A 33 2.61 -30.69 19.27
N LYS A 34 3.63 -29.80 19.35
CA LYS A 34 3.53 -28.60 20.18
C LYS A 34 2.26 -27.94 19.74
N GLY A 35 1.24 -27.89 20.60
CA GLY A 35 0.04 -27.12 20.38
C GLY A 35 0.49 -25.72 19.95
N GLU A 36 -0.13 -25.20 18.91
CA GLU A 36 0.04 -23.80 18.55
C GLU A 36 -0.13 -23.00 19.84
N ASP A 37 0.83 -22.12 20.13
CA ASP A 37 0.80 -21.31 21.36
C ASP A 37 -0.47 -20.45 21.29
N GLU A 38 -1.42 -20.67 22.22
CA GLU A 38 -2.73 -20.02 22.20
C GLU A 38 -2.65 -18.47 22.21
N ASN A 39 -1.48 -17.92 22.54
CA ASN A 39 -1.18 -16.50 22.59
C ASN A 39 -0.39 -16.01 21.35
N THR A 40 -0.20 -16.84 20.34
CA THR A 40 0.53 -16.45 19.13
C THR A 40 -0.42 -16.33 17.94
N LEU A 41 -0.32 -15.21 17.19
CA LEU A 41 -1.03 -15.00 15.93
C LEU A 41 -0.04 -14.90 14.76
N THR A 42 -0.36 -15.53 13.63
CA THR A 42 0.39 -15.40 12.39
C THR A 42 -0.20 -14.28 11.53
N VAL A 43 0.66 -13.39 11.02
CA VAL A 43 0.26 -12.22 10.24
C VAL A 43 0.98 -12.21 8.89
N TRP A 44 0.25 -11.98 7.79
CA TRP A 44 0.84 -11.66 6.49
C TRP A 44 0.77 -10.16 6.21
N ALA A 45 1.92 -9.58 5.87
CA ALA A 45 2.09 -8.18 5.52
C ALA A 45 3.33 -8.03 4.61
N TRP A 46 3.56 -6.86 3.98
CA TRP A 46 4.53 -6.78 2.88
C TRP A 46 5.64 -5.74 3.01
N ASP A 47 5.51 -4.69 3.84
CA ASP A 47 6.51 -3.62 3.88
C ASP A 47 7.13 -3.47 5.27
N GLN A 48 8.46 -3.68 5.32
CA GLN A 48 9.25 -3.65 6.57
C GLN A 48 9.25 -2.27 7.24
N THR A 49 9.16 -1.20 6.44
CA THR A 49 9.25 0.18 6.93
C THR A 49 7.88 0.78 7.25
N PHE A 50 6.82 0.16 6.76
CA PHE A 50 5.46 0.65 6.88
C PHE A 50 4.57 -0.28 7.73
N ASN A 51 3.89 -1.26 7.12
CA ASN A 51 2.88 -2.05 7.79
C ASN A 51 3.46 -3.14 8.72
N ILE A 52 4.61 -3.73 8.40
CA ILE A 52 5.31 -4.67 9.30
C ILE A 52 5.86 -3.92 10.51
N TYR A 53 6.41 -2.72 10.31
CA TYR A 53 6.83 -1.86 11.42
C TYR A 53 5.64 -1.52 12.32
N ALA A 54 4.52 -1.07 11.77
CA ALA A 54 3.33 -0.75 12.53
C ALA A 54 2.80 -1.96 13.33
N MET A 55 2.81 -3.16 12.74
CA MET A 55 2.38 -4.38 13.39
C MET A 55 3.30 -4.78 14.55
N LYS A 56 4.62 -4.60 14.41
CA LYS A 56 5.60 -4.82 15.50
C LYS A 56 5.41 -3.83 16.65
N GLU A 57 5.07 -2.58 16.37
CA GLU A 57 4.76 -1.61 17.43
C GLU A 57 3.41 -1.92 18.09
N ALA A 58 2.42 -2.39 17.32
CA ALA A 58 1.15 -2.86 17.87
C ALA A 58 1.33 -4.04 18.83
N GLU A 59 2.21 -5.00 18.49
CA GLU A 59 2.58 -6.09 19.39
C GLU A 59 3.10 -5.56 20.74
N LYS A 60 4.03 -4.59 20.71
CA LYS A 60 4.59 -3.99 21.94
C LYS A 60 3.53 -3.27 22.78
N VAL A 61 2.61 -2.55 22.12
CA VAL A 61 1.50 -1.88 22.82
C VAL A 61 0.61 -2.92 23.51
N TYR A 62 0.25 -3.98 22.81
CA TYR A 62 -0.62 -5.03 23.36
C TYR A 62 0.06 -5.84 24.47
N GLN A 63 1.36 -6.09 24.35
CA GLN A 63 2.15 -6.82 25.36
C GLN A 63 2.21 -6.13 26.73
N LYS A 64 1.90 -4.84 26.86
CA LYS A 64 1.84 -4.16 28.15
C LYS A 64 0.84 -4.81 29.10
N ASP A 65 -0.31 -5.25 28.56
CA ASP A 65 -1.36 -5.93 29.31
C ASP A 65 -1.37 -7.45 29.10
N HIS A 66 -0.69 -7.93 28.04
CA HIS A 66 -0.65 -9.32 27.61
C HIS A 66 0.80 -9.78 27.36
N PRO A 67 1.65 -9.93 28.38
CA PRO A 67 3.11 -10.11 28.22
C PRO A 67 3.51 -11.37 27.47
N ASP A 68 2.65 -12.40 27.46
CA ASP A 68 2.90 -13.67 26.76
C ASP A 68 2.44 -13.67 25.29
N PHE A 69 1.79 -12.58 24.84
CA PHE A 69 1.33 -12.43 23.45
C PHE A 69 2.50 -12.32 22.47
N LYS A 70 2.37 -12.96 21.30
CA LYS A 70 3.38 -12.93 20.24
C LYS A 70 2.75 -12.86 18.86
N LEU A 71 3.44 -12.20 17.95
CA LEU A 71 3.17 -12.23 16.53
C LEU A 71 4.24 -13.02 15.78
N ASN A 72 3.79 -13.87 14.87
CA ASN A 72 4.61 -14.47 13.83
C ASN A 72 4.32 -13.74 12.52
N ILE A 73 5.09 -12.68 12.23
CA ILE A 73 4.89 -11.87 11.03
C ILE A 73 5.66 -12.49 9.87
N VAL A 74 4.94 -12.89 8.83
CA VAL A 74 5.49 -13.42 7.59
C VAL A 74 5.43 -12.34 6.53
N GLU A 75 6.59 -11.87 6.10
CA GLU A 75 6.69 -10.93 4.99
C GLU A 75 6.26 -11.62 3.69
N THR A 76 5.20 -11.11 3.09
CA THR A 76 4.61 -11.64 1.87
C THR A 76 4.28 -10.46 0.96
N GLY A 77 5.03 -10.27 -0.11
CA GLY A 77 4.79 -9.18 -1.08
C GLY A 77 3.36 -9.22 -1.61
N TRP A 78 2.80 -8.05 -1.97
CA TRP A 78 1.39 -7.96 -2.37
C TRP A 78 1.01 -8.92 -3.52
N ASP A 79 1.85 -9.02 -4.54
CA ASP A 79 1.60 -9.92 -5.69
C ASP A 79 1.68 -11.40 -5.30
N ASP A 80 2.63 -11.76 -4.44
CA ASP A 80 2.74 -13.11 -3.90
C ASP A 80 1.56 -13.45 -3.01
N LEU A 81 1.09 -12.48 -2.21
CA LEU A 81 -0.09 -12.64 -1.35
C LEU A 81 -1.33 -12.93 -2.19
N GLN A 82 -1.58 -12.16 -3.26
CA GLN A 82 -2.70 -12.40 -4.17
C GLN A 82 -2.60 -13.79 -4.82
N THR A 83 -1.41 -14.18 -5.25
CA THR A 83 -1.15 -15.51 -5.85
C THR A 83 -1.40 -16.63 -4.86
N GLN A 84 -0.95 -16.47 -3.61
CA GLN A 84 -1.19 -17.44 -2.55
C GLN A 84 -2.68 -17.56 -2.18
N LEU A 85 -3.37 -16.41 -2.02
CA LEU A 85 -4.81 -16.40 -1.79
C LEU A 85 -5.57 -17.12 -2.93
N GLY A 86 -5.25 -16.81 -4.19
CA GLY A 86 -5.83 -17.47 -5.35
C GLY A 86 -5.61 -18.99 -5.35
N THR A 87 -4.42 -19.44 -4.97
CA THR A 87 -4.07 -20.86 -4.86
C THR A 87 -4.84 -21.56 -3.75
N ILE A 88 -4.90 -20.94 -2.56
CA ILE A 88 -5.60 -21.47 -1.38
C ILE A 88 -7.09 -21.63 -1.68
N VAL A 89 -7.70 -20.57 -2.24
CA VAL A 89 -9.13 -20.58 -2.59
C VAL A 89 -9.41 -21.59 -3.68
N GLY A 90 -8.58 -21.63 -4.73
CA GLY A 90 -8.73 -22.60 -5.83
C GLY A 90 -8.61 -24.05 -5.40
N ALA A 91 -7.80 -24.33 -4.38
CA ALA A 91 -7.64 -25.65 -3.78
C ALA A 91 -8.70 -25.96 -2.73
N GLY A 92 -9.43 -24.97 -2.20
CA GLY A 92 -10.32 -25.11 -1.05
C GLY A 92 -9.62 -25.47 0.27
N ASP A 93 -8.30 -25.28 0.35
CA ASP A 93 -7.47 -25.60 1.53
C ASP A 93 -7.11 -24.35 2.32
N TYR A 94 -8.06 -23.83 3.08
CA TYR A 94 -7.91 -22.62 3.88
C TYR A 94 -6.97 -22.78 5.09
N SER A 95 -6.51 -24.02 5.40
CA SER A 95 -5.61 -24.28 6.53
C SER A 95 -4.23 -23.58 6.41
N LYS A 96 -3.91 -23.07 5.24
CA LYS A 96 -2.66 -22.35 4.95
C LYS A 96 -2.75 -20.84 5.13
N LEU A 97 -3.94 -20.31 5.41
CA LEU A 97 -4.10 -18.89 5.70
C LEU A 97 -3.46 -18.51 7.04
N PRO A 98 -2.92 -17.28 7.17
CA PRO A 98 -2.52 -16.73 8.46
C PRO A 98 -3.75 -16.45 9.34
N ASP A 99 -3.57 -16.09 10.60
CA ASP A 99 -4.67 -15.61 11.44
C ASP A 99 -5.15 -14.23 11.01
N ILE A 100 -4.21 -13.33 10.69
CA ILE A 100 -4.47 -11.97 10.22
C ILE A 100 -3.78 -11.76 8.87
N CYS A 101 -4.47 -11.12 7.93
CA CYS A 101 -3.95 -10.79 6.62
C CYS A 101 -4.15 -9.30 6.35
N LEU A 102 -3.10 -8.60 5.92
CA LEU A 102 -3.28 -7.24 5.40
C LEU A 102 -3.83 -7.31 3.97
N MET A 103 -4.77 -6.44 3.66
CA MET A 103 -5.38 -6.35 2.33
C MET A 103 -5.41 -4.90 1.86
N GLN A 104 -5.09 -4.68 0.60
CA GLN A 104 -5.29 -3.37 -0.01
C GLN A 104 -6.79 -3.12 -0.24
N ASP A 105 -7.26 -1.91 0.07
CA ASP A 105 -8.68 -1.56 0.08
C ASP A 105 -9.36 -1.77 -1.27
N PHE A 106 -8.70 -1.46 -2.37
CA PHE A 106 -9.25 -1.59 -3.72
C PHE A 106 -9.53 -3.05 -4.12
N ALA A 107 -8.85 -4.02 -3.48
CA ALA A 107 -9.03 -5.44 -3.76
C ALA A 107 -10.00 -6.10 -2.76
N TYR A 108 -10.25 -5.48 -1.63
CA TYR A 108 -10.90 -6.10 -0.48
C TYR A 108 -12.30 -6.64 -0.79
N GLN A 109 -13.16 -5.80 -1.38
CA GLN A 109 -14.54 -6.18 -1.69
C GLN A 109 -14.62 -7.39 -2.62
N LYS A 110 -13.71 -7.49 -3.60
CA LYS A 110 -13.63 -8.66 -4.49
C LYS A 110 -13.44 -9.96 -3.71
N TYR A 111 -12.48 -9.94 -2.77
CA TYR A 111 -12.18 -11.13 -1.99
C TYR A 111 -13.31 -11.50 -1.04
N VAL A 112 -13.94 -10.54 -0.39
CA VAL A 112 -15.07 -10.80 0.52
C VAL A 112 -16.30 -11.32 -0.24
N THR A 113 -16.64 -10.71 -1.39
CA THR A 113 -17.85 -11.08 -2.14
C THR A 113 -17.67 -12.39 -2.92
N THR A 114 -16.48 -12.63 -3.45
CA THR A 114 -16.23 -13.81 -4.29
C THR A 114 -15.90 -15.06 -3.45
N TYR A 115 -15.29 -14.85 -2.27
CA TYR A 115 -14.80 -15.92 -1.41
C TYR A 115 -15.31 -15.77 0.03
N PRO A 116 -16.58 -16.07 0.31
CA PRO A 116 -17.23 -15.81 1.60
C PRO A 116 -16.61 -16.58 2.78
N ASP A 117 -15.81 -17.62 2.49
CA ASP A 117 -15.10 -18.42 3.49
C ASP A 117 -13.65 -17.94 3.74
N LEU A 118 -13.26 -16.79 3.19
CA LEU A 118 -11.89 -16.28 3.34
C LEU A 118 -11.69 -15.51 4.65
N TYR A 119 -12.63 -14.61 5.00
CA TYR A 119 -12.51 -13.73 6.16
C TYR A 119 -13.65 -13.87 7.16
N GLN A 120 -13.35 -13.59 8.42
CA GLN A 120 -14.33 -13.54 9.49
C GLN A 120 -15.22 -12.30 9.39
N ASP A 121 -16.51 -12.45 9.61
CA ASP A 121 -17.40 -11.34 9.95
C ASP A 121 -17.07 -10.90 11.39
N ILE A 122 -16.59 -9.67 11.54
CA ILE A 122 -16.18 -9.10 12.83
C ILE A 122 -17.09 -7.95 13.29
N THR A 123 -18.28 -7.82 12.69
CA THR A 123 -19.28 -6.81 13.06
C THR A 123 -19.54 -6.75 14.55
N ASP A 124 -19.73 -7.92 15.17
CA ASP A 124 -20.04 -8.06 16.59
C ASP A 124 -18.81 -8.36 17.48
N SER A 125 -17.61 -8.00 16.99
CA SER A 125 -16.34 -8.29 17.70
C SER A 125 -16.07 -7.42 18.93
N GLY A 126 -16.87 -6.37 19.15
CA GLY A 126 -16.65 -5.37 20.19
C GLY A 126 -15.83 -4.16 19.73
N ILE A 127 -15.37 -4.13 18.47
CA ILE A 127 -14.73 -2.96 17.87
C ILE A 127 -15.80 -1.91 17.58
N ASP A 128 -15.56 -0.66 17.96
CA ASP A 128 -16.43 0.47 17.63
C ASP A 128 -16.10 1.01 16.22
N PHE A 129 -16.77 0.45 15.21
CA PHE A 129 -16.58 0.84 13.82
C PHE A 129 -17.07 2.27 13.52
N SER A 130 -17.91 2.87 14.36
CA SER A 130 -18.34 4.27 14.22
C SER A 130 -17.17 5.28 14.41
N GLN A 131 -16.07 4.83 14.97
CA GLN A 131 -14.84 5.62 15.16
C GLN A 131 -13.94 5.67 13.93
N PHE A 132 -14.35 5.11 12.79
CA PHE A 132 -13.58 5.14 11.54
C PHE A 132 -14.24 6.07 10.51
N ALA A 133 -13.42 6.65 9.61
CA ALA A 133 -13.94 7.40 8.48
C ALA A 133 -14.82 6.50 7.57
N GLU A 134 -16.03 6.97 7.24
CA GLU A 134 -17.02 6.17 6.51
C GLU A 134 -16.49 5.62 5.18
N GLY A 135 -15.77 6.46 4.41
CA GLY A 135 -15.17 6.06 3.13
C GLY A 135 -14.14 4.93 3.25
N LYS A 136 -13.39 4.88 4.37
CA LYS A 136 -12.44 3.80 4.63
C LYS A 136 -13.13 2.51 5.08
N LEU A 137 -14.13 2.66 5.93
CA LEU A 137 -14.91 1.52 6.41
C LEU A 137 -15.69 0.84 5.26
N ALA A 138 -16.15 1.62 4.29
CA ALA A 138 -16.84 1.12 3.10
C ALA A 138 -16.03 0.06 2.33
N ALA A 139 -14.71 0.17 2.29
CA ALA A 139 -13.85 -0.81 1.59
C ALA A 139 -13.96 -2.22 2.17
N SER A 140 -14.11 -2.36 3.51
CA SER A 140 -14.21 -3.64 4.22
C SER A 140 -15.62 -4.00 4.66
N THR A 141 -16.64 -3.22 4.27
CA THR A 141 -18.04 -3.48 4.58
C THR A 141 -18.76 -4.05 3.36
N VAL A 142 -19.35 -5.23 3.51
CA VAL A 142 -20.14 -5.90 2.47
C VAL A 142 -21.46 -6.37 3.09
N ASP A 143 -22.59 -6.05 2.45
CA ASP A 143 -23.94 -6.40 2.90
C ASP A 143 -24.22 -6.01 4.38
N GLY A 144 -23.69 -4.84 4.80
CA GLY A 144 -23.85 -4.31 6.16
C GLY A 144 -22.98 -5.00 7.22
N LYS A 145 -22.04 -5.86 6.85
CA LYS A 145 -21.11 -6.56 7.72
C LYS A 145 -19.70 -6.07 7.55
N ASN A 146 -18.95 -5.94 8.65
CA ASN A 146 -17.55 -5.57 8.65
C ASN A 146 -16.66 -6.80 8.66
N TYR A 147 -15.71 -6.85 7.73
CA TYR A 147 -14.78 -7.97 7.57
C TYR A 147 -13.33 -7.60 7.90
N GLY A 148 -13.05 -6.35 8.27
CA GLY A 148 -11.70 -5.91 8.60
C GLY A 148 -11.64 -4.62 9.39
N VAL A 149 -10.47 -4.35 9.96
CA VAL A 149 -10.15 -3.12 10.69
C VAL A 149 -9.31 -2.24 9.78
N PRO A 150 -9.82 -1.07 9.34
CA PRO A 150 -9.05 -0.14 8.53
C PRO A 150 -7.75 0.26 9.25
N PHE A 151 -6.63 0.28 8.52
CA PHE A 151 -5.31 0.55 9.08
C PHE A 151 -4.81 1.95 8.73
N ASP A 152 -4.62 2.22 7.45
CA ASP A 152 -4.02 3.45 6.97
C ASP A 152 -4.85 4.13 5.87
N ASN A 153 -4.60 5.42 5.70
CA ASN A 153 -5.13 6.21 4.60
C ASN A 153 -4.03 6.37 3.53
N GLY A 154 -4.39 6.21 2.27
CA GLY A 154 -3.50 6.39 1.13
C GLY A 154 -3.59 7.77 0.48
N ALA A 155 -3.83 8.84 1.26
CA ALA A 155 -3.92 10.19 0.72
C ALA A 155 -2.76 10.50 -0.22
N GLU A 156 -3.06 10.96 -1.41
CA GLU A 156 -2.07 11.32 -2.44
C GLU A 156 -1.29 12.54 -2.02
N ILE A 157 0.02 12.47 -2.13
CA ILE A 157 0.96 13.56 -1.87
C ILE A 157 1.92 13.73 -3.04
N ALA A 158 2.43 14.94 -3.19
CA ALA A 158 3.57 15.23 -4.03
C ALA A 158 4.69 15.81 -3.16
N CYS A 159 5.89 15.24 -3.26
CA CYS A 159 7.07 15.74 -2.56
C CYS A 159 8.14 16.09 -3.54
N TYR A 160 8.80 17.24 -3.37
CA TYR A 160 9.83 17.71 -4.27
C TYR A 160 11.08 18.17 -3.54
N ARG A 161 12.24 18.00 -4.19
CA ARG A 161 13.54 18.54 -3.79
C ARG A 161 13.54 20.05 -4.00
N THR A 162 13.43 20.80 -2.91
CA THR A 162 13.41 22.27 -2.93
C THR A 162 14.69 22.85 -3.49
N ASP A 163 15.84 22.26 -3.21
CA ASP A 163 17.15 22.70 -3.74
C ASP A 163 17.30 22.51 -5.26
N ILE A 164 16.60 21.52 -5.85
CA ILE A 164 16.57 21.34 -7.32
C ILE A 164 15.57 22.32 -7.94
N LEU A 165 14.41 22.53 -7.33
CA LEU A 165 13.45 23.53 -7.79
C LEU A 165 14.05 24.94 -7.79
N GLU A 166 14.77 25.32 -6.73
CA GLU A 166 15.45 26.62 -6.62
C GLU A 166 16.49 26.83 -7.73
N GLN A 167 17.25 25.80 -8.13
CA GLN A 167 18.17 25.87 -9.28
C GLN A 167 17.45 26.20 -10.58
N ALA A 168 16.19 25.77 -10.72
CA ALA A 168 15.35 26.10 -11.87
C ALA A 168 14.61 27.44 -11.72
N GLY A 169 14.64 28.05 -10.53
CA GLY A 169 13.96 29.31 -10.22
C GLY A 169 12.52 29.13 -9.73
N TYR A 170 12.20 27.96 -9.20
CA TYR A 170 10.88 27.61 -8.65
C TYR A 170 10.96 27.30 -7.15
N THR A 171 9.80 27.33 -6.52
CA THR A 171 9.58 26.94 -5.12
C THR A 171 8.47 25.89 -5.06
N ILE A 172 8.27 25.30 -3.89
CA ILE A 172 7.15 24.35 -3.67
C ILE A 172 5.77 25.01 -3.91
N ASN A 173 5.66 26.32 -3.64
CA ASN A 173 4.41 27.07 -3.85
C ASN A 173 4.00 27.16 -5.32
N ASP A 174 4.97 27.14 -6.23
CA ASP A 174 4.69 27.15 -7.68
C ASP A 174 4.09 25.85 -8.18
N LEU A 175 4.19 24.77 -7.38
CA LEU A 175 3.63 23.44 -7.65
C LEU A 175 2.39 23.13 -6.79
N THR A 176 1.92 24.10 -5.99
CA THR A 176 0.76 23.95 -5.11
C THR A 176 -0.53 24.44 -5.81
N ASP A 177 -1.63 23.70 -5.68
CA ASP A 177 -2.96 24.03 -6.22
C ASP A 177 -3.02 24.32 -7.74
N ILE A 178 -2.11 23.73 -8.51
CA ILE A 178 -2.02 23.88 -9.96
C ILE A 178 -2.80 22.80 -10.72
N ASP A 179 -2.91 22.97 -12.03
CA ASP A 179 -3.39 21.92 -12.94
C ASP A 179 -2.24 21.22 -13.69
N TRP A 180 -2.56 20.13 -14.41
CA TRP A 180 -1.56 19.35 -15.14
C TRP A 180 -0.89 20.13 -16.28
N ASP A 181 -1.55 21.11 -16.91
CA ASP A 181 -0.95 21.93 -17.95
C ASP A 181 0.16 22.83 -17.37
N GLN A 182 -0.09 23.42 -16.21
CA GLN A 182 0.89 24.21 -15.46
C GLN A 182 2.04 23.33 -14.97
N PHE A 183 1.72 22.14 -14.45
CA PHE A 183 2.71 21.16 -14.00
C PHE A 183 3.68 20.74 -15.11
N ILE A 184 3.16 20.40 -16.29
CA ILE A 184 3.96 20.01 -17.45
C ILE A 184 4.89 21.16 -17.88
N LYS A 185 4.37 22.39 -17.91
CA LYS A 185 5.18 23.56 -18.26
C LYS A 185 6.34 23.81 -17.30
N ILE A 186 6.08 23.71 -16.00
CA ILE A 186 7.11 23.84 -14.97
C ILE A 186 8.11 22.70 -15.10
N GLY A 187 7.64 21.46 -15.28
CA GLY A 187 8.48 20.28 -15.39
C GLY A 187 9.42 20.32 -16.61
N GLU A 188 8.93 20.80 -17.77
CA GLU A 188 9.74 21.01 -18.98
C GLU A 188 10.86 22.05 -18.72
N ASP A 189 10.54 23.14 -18.02
CA ASP A 189 11.53 24.17 -17.67
C ASP A 189 12.55 23.67 -16.63
N VAL A 190 12.11 22.94 -15.60
CA VAL A 190 13.00 22.30 -14.61
C VAL A 190 13.94 21.33 -15.32
N TYR A 191 13.43 20.45 -16.18
CA TYR A 191 14.26 19.50 -16.92
C TYR A 191 15.29 20.21 -17.80
N SER A 192 14.89 21.26 -18.52
CA SER A 192 15.78 22.02 -19.40
C SER A 192 16.93 22.68 -18.64
N LYS A 193 16.71 23.13 -17.42
CA LYS A 193 17.70 23.86 -16.60
C LYS A 193 18.57 22.96 -15.75
N THR A 194 18.03 21.81 -15.28
CA THR A 194 18.66 20.97 -14.27
C THR A 194 18.98 19.55 -14.75
N GLY A 195 18.30 19.09 -15.80
CA GLY A 195 18.36 17.71 -16.27
C GLY A 195 17.57 16.71 -15.44
N TYR A 196 16.83 17.15 -14.41
CA TYR A 196 15.98 16.29 -13.59
C TYR A 196 14.53 16.32 -14.07
N SER A 197 13.92 15.14 -14.26
CA SER A 197 12.47 15.03 -14.40
C SER A 197 11.79 15.35 -13.06
N LEU A 198 10.57 15.91 -13.09
CA LEU A 198 9.83 16.16 -11.85
C LEU A 198 9.45 14.84 -11.15
N LEU A 199 9.01 13.85 -11.92
CA LEU A 199 8.49 12.57 -11.39
C LEU A 199 9.09 11.38 -12.13
N SER A 200 8.91 10.21 -11.55
CA SER A 200 9.07 8.92 -12.22
C SER A 200 7.85 8.04 -12.04
N VAL A 201 7.73 7.01 -12.87
CA VAL A 201 6.67 6.00 -12.81
C VAL A 201 7.19 4.66 -13.31
N GLN A 202 6.63 3.55 -12.81
CA GLN A 202 6.90 2.23 -13.38
C GLN A 202 6.18 2.07 -14.72
N ALA A 203 6.85 1.52 -15.73
CA ALA A 203 6.30 1.23 -17.05
C ALA A 203 5.06 0.33 -17.02
N ALA A 204 4.98 -0.55 -16.03
CA ALA A 204 3.87 -1.48 -15.85
C ALA A 204 2.87 -0.99 -14.78
N SER A 205 2.61 0.33 -14.68
CA SER A 205 1.65 0.90 -13.74
C SER A 205 0.74 1.91 -14.42
N SER A 206 -0.55 1.81 -14.17
CA SER A 206 -1.57 2.82 -14.53
C SER A 206 -2.01 3.66 -13.33
N ASP A 207 -1.30 3.58 -12.20
CA ASP A 207 -1.66 4.25 -10.94
C ASP A 207 -1.87 5.74 -11.12
N LEU A 208 -0.97 6.43 -11.80
CA LEU A 208 -1.09 7.86 -12.07
C LEU A 208 -2.38 8.23 -12.86
N ILE A 209 -2.85 7.34 -13.73
CA ILE A 209 -4.13 7.54 -14.44
C ILE A 209 -5.30 7.44 -13.45
N TYR A 210 -5.27 6.47 -12.54
CA TYR A 210 -6.31 6.34 -11.50
C TYR A 210 -6.29 7.51 -10.52
N GLN A 211 -5.12 7.98 -10.12
CA GLN A 211 -4.96 9.17 -9.27
C GLN A 211 -5.59 10.41 -9.92
N MET A 212 -5.29 10.65 -11.19
CA MET A 212 -5.89 11.75 -11.97
C MET A 212 -7.42 11.62 -12.07
N LEU A 213 -7.94 10.42 -12.36
CA LEU A 213 -9.39 10.17 -12.44
C LEU A 213 -10.07 10.42 -11.12
N GLN A 214 -9.56 9.84 -10.04
CA GLN A 214 -10.15 9.97 -8.70
C GLN A 214 -10.13 11.41 -8.23
N SER A 215 -9.06 12.19 -8.50
CA SER A 215 -8.99 13.60 -8.14
C SER A 215 -10.10 14.44 -8.78
N ALA A 216 -10.68 13.97 -9.87
CA ALA A 216 -11.79 14.60 -10.58
C ALA A 216 -13.17 13.98 -10.27
N GLY A 217 -13.22 13.00 -9.35
CA GLY A 217 -14.45 12.30 -8.99
C GLY A 217 -14.88 11.25 -10.01
N PHE A 218 -13.92 10.72 -10.81
CA PHE A 218 -14.20 9.70 -11.83
C PHE A 218 -13.50 8.37 -11.51
N SER A 219 -14.00 7.31 -12.12
CA SER A 219 -13.44 5.96 -12.04
C SER A 219 -13.54 5.27 -13.41
N THR A 220 -12.99 4.08 -13.50
CA THR A 220 -13.21 3.13 -14.61
C THR A 220 -14.54 2.36 -14.48
N TRP A 221 -15.31 2.63 -13.43
CA TRP A 221 -16.60 2.02 -13.11
C TRP A 221 -17.65 3.08 -12.83
N LYS A 222 -18.89 2.81 -13.22
CA LYS A 222 -20.06 3.60 -12.81
C LYS A 222 -20.56 3.14 -11.44
N ASP A 223 -21.46 3.92 -10.84
CA ASP A 223 -22.05 3.60 -9.52
C ASP A 223 -22.83 2.27 -9.53
N ASP A 224 -23.31 1.83 -10.68
CA ASP A 224 -24.00 0.54 -10.87
C ASP A 224 -23.05 -0.64 -11.13
N ASN A 225 -21.73 -0.46 -10.92
CA ASN A 225 -20.67 -1.42 -11.19
C ASN A 225 -20.53 -1.84 -12.66
N THR A 226 -21.06 -1.08 -13.61
CA THR A 226 -20.77 -1.30 -15.03
C THR A 226 -19.47 -0.62 -15.43
N PRO A 227 -18.65 -1.22 -16.33
CA PRO A 227 -17.42 -0.59 -16.80
C PRO A 227 -17.68 0.73 -17.55
N ASP A 228 -16.88 1.77 -17.24
CA ASP A 228 -16.90 3.09 -17.91
C ASP A 228 -15.53 3.41 -18.52
N ILE A 229 -15.01 2.50 -19.34
CA ILE A 229 -13.69 2.63 -19.97
C ILE A 229 -13.80 3.08 -21.43
N LYS A 230 -14.63 2.37 -22.21
CA LYS A 230 -14.71 2.60 -23.66
C LYS A 230 -15.35 3.97 -23.99
N GLY A 231 -14.57 4.84 -24.60
CA GLY A 231 -15.03 6.17 -25.03
C GLY A 231 -15.11 7.20 -23.88
N ASN A 232 -14.60 6.86 -22.70
CA ASN A 232 -14.51 7.78 -21.57
C ASN A 232 -13.48 8.88 -21.87
N LYS A 233 -13.97 10.14 -21.91
CA LYS A 233 -13.16 11.32 -22.28
C LYS A 233 -12.13 11.64 -21.21
N ASN A 234 -12.43 11.37 -19.94
CA ASN A 234 -11.54 11.67 -18.83
C ASN A 234 -10.36 10.70 -18.82
N ILE A 235 -10.58 9.41 -19.08
CA ILE A 235 -9.50 8.43 -19.24
C ILE A 235 -8.60 8.84 -20.42
N LYS A 236 -9.18 9.22 -21.54
CA LYS A 236 -8.42 9.70 -22.70
C LYS A 236 -7.55 10.92 -22.35
N GLN A 237 -8.12 11.91 -21.65
CA GLN A 237 -7.38 13.09 -21.20
C GLN A 237 -6.21 12.71 -20.28
N CYS A 238 -6.43 11.83 -19.30
CA CYS A 238 -5.36 11.36 -18.41
C CYS A 238 -4.22 10.67 -19.18
N ILE A 239 -4.54 9.84 -20.19
CA ILE A 239 -3.54 9.19 -21.04
C ILE A 239 -2.78 10.22 -21.90
N GLU A 240 -3.45 11.25 -22.42
CA GLU A 240 -2.82 12.32 -23.19
C GLU A 240 -1.85 13.13 -22.31
N ILE A 241 -2.24 13.49 -21.08
CA ILE A 241 -1.39 14.13 -20.08
C ILE A 241 -0.17 13.26 -19.75
N TYR A 242 -0.39 11.98 -19.47
CA TYR A 242 0.69 11.03 -19.19
C TYR A 242 1.71 10.98 -20.33
N LYS A 243 1.21 10.82 -21.57
CA LYS A 243 2.04 10.78 -22.76
C LYS A 243 2.83 12.09 -22.93
N GLU A 244 2.20 13.24 -22.75
CA GLU A 244 2.84 14.54 -22.88
C GLU A 244 3.96 14.71 -21.84
N MET A 245 3.74 14.28 -20.58
CA MET A 245 4.78 14.30 -19.56
C MET A 245 6.00 13.44 -19.92
N VAL A 246 5.79 12.28 -20.53
CA VAL A 246 6.88 11.40 -20.99
C VAL A 246 7.62 12.06 -22.17
N ASP A 247 6.90 12.54 -23.18
CA ASP A 247 7.48 13.17 -24.38
C ASP A 247 8.31 14.42 -24.03
N LYS A 248 7.92 15.14 -22.97
CA LYS A 248 8.61 16.37 -22.49
C LYS A 248 9.62 16.12 -21.37
N HIS A 249 9.92 14.89 -21.05
CA HIS A 249 10.84 14.49 -19.96
C HIS A 249 10.42 14.98 -18.55
N VAL A 250 9.16 15.30 -18.35
CA VAL A 250 8.61 15.65 -17.04
C VAL A 250 8.44 14.40 -16.19
N LEU A 251 8.12 13.28 -16.84
CA LEU A 251 7.91 11.95 -16.23
C LEU A 251 8.95 10.96 -16.78
N ALA A 252 9.80 10.44 -15.89
CA ALA A 252 10.76 9.38 -16.21
C ALA A 252 10.11 8.01 -16.03
N VAL A 253 10.25 7.12 -17.02
CA VAL A 253 9.71 5.76 -16.97
C VAL A 253 10.81 4.79 -16.57
N VAL A 254 10.54 3.93 -15.57
CA VAL A 254 11.46 2.90 -15.05
C VAL A 254 10.81 1.52 -15.05
N ASN A 255 11.61 0.44 -14.91
CA ASN A 255 11.10 -0.91 -15.15
C ASN A 255 10.71 -1.69 -13.88
N SER A 256 11.11 -1.22 -12.69
CA SER A 256 10.85 -1.93 -11.45
C SER A 256 10.57 -0.98 -10.28
N TRP A 257 10.02 -1.55 -9.22
CA TRP A 257 9.81 -0.82 -7.96
C TRP A 257 11.12 -0.32 -7.35
N ASP A 258 12.17 -1.13 -7.35
CA ASP A 258 13.48 -0.73 -6.83
C ASP A 258 14.09 0.44 -7.63
N GLU A 259 13.94 0.41 -8.97
CA GLU A 259 14.35 1.53 -9.82
C GLU A 259 13.53 2.79 -9.51
N TYR A 260 12.21 2.65 -9.29
CA TYR A 260 11.33 3.76 -8.92
C TYR A 260 11.79 4.42 -7.61
N ILE A 261 11.99 3.64 -6.55
CA ILE A 261 12.53 4.13 -5.27
C ILE A 261 13.91 4.79 -5.47
N ALA A 262 14.77 4.19 -6.28
CA ALA A 262 16.11 4.72 -6.53
C ALA A 262 16.10 6.08 -7.26
N THR A 263 15.07 6.43 -8.04
CA THR A 263 15.03 7.71 -8.77
C THR A 263 15.03 8.90 -7.83
N PHE A 264 14.24 8.89 -6.78
CA PHE A 264 14.15 10.01 -5.83
C PHE A 264 15.12 9.89 -4.65
N THR A 265 15.48 8.66 -4.23
CA THR A 265 16.46 8.49 -3.16
C THR A 265 17.91 8.71 -3.61
N SER A 266 18.22 8.44 -4.88
CA SER A 266 19.54 8.70 -5.47
C SER A 266 19.67 10.05 -6.20
N GLY A 267 18.60 10.86 -6.25
CA GLY A 267 18.60 12.17 -6.88
C GLY A 267 18.56 12.14 -8.41
N LYS A 268 17.87 11.19 -9.02
CA LYS A 268 17.63 11.14 -10.49
C LYS A 268 16.38 11.88 -10.93
N THR A 269 15.40 12.07 -10.02
CA THR A 269 14.22 12.91 -10.24
C THR A 269 14.16 14.01 -9.19
N CYS A 270 13.42 15.09 -9.52
CA CYS A 270 13.19 16.19 -8.59
C CYS A 270 12.20 15.82 -7.49
N GLY A 271 11.32 14.86 -7.70
CA GLY A 271 10.29 14.53 -6.72
C GLY A 271 9.65 13.16 -6.91
N VAL A 272 8.63 12.93 -6.13
CA VAL A 272 7.77 11.75 -6.10
C VAL A 272 6.32 12.18 -5.85
N MET A 273 5.38 11.51 -6.52
CA MET A 273 3.93 11.66 -6.31
C MET A 273 3.36 10.26 -6.10
N ASN A 274 2.75 10.03 -4.94
CA ASN A 274 2.19 8.72 -4.57
C ASN A 274 1.35 8.85 -3.27
N GLY A 275 0.73 7.77 -2.82
CA GLY A 275 0.13 7.73 -1.50
C GLY A 275 1.12 8.07 -0.39
N CYS A 276 0.66 8.65 0.70
CA CYS A 276 1.49 9.17 1.79
C CYS A 276 2.42 8.12 2.44
N TRP A 277 2.14 6.84 2.29
CA TRP A 277 3.01 5.74 2.72
C TRP A 277 4.39 5.74 2.06
N ILE A 278 4.57 6.43 0.92
CA ILE A 278 5.87 6.58 0.24
C ILE A 278 6.89 7.39 1.06
N LEU A 279 6.42 8.19 2.04
CA LEU A 279 7.27 9.01 2.89
C LEU A 279 8.34 8.20 3.62
N ALA A 280 8.02 6.96 4.04
CA ALA A 280 8.98 6.07 4.67
C ALA A 280 10.18 5.80 3.74
N SER A 281 9.91 5.56 2.45
CA SER A 281 10.97 5.36 1.44
C SER A 281 11.74 6.65 1.14
N VAL A 282 11.07 7.80 1.04
CA VAL A 282 11.71 9.11 0.83
C VAL A 282 12.70 9.42 1.95
N GLN A 283 12.33 9.18 3.20
CA GLN A 283 13.15 9.47 4.37
C GLN A 283 14.36 8.52 4.53
N THR A 284 14.47 7.46 3.74
CA THR A 284 15.69 6.62 3.72
C THR A 284 16.89 7.37 3.14
N ALA A 285 16.68 8.41 2.32
CA ALA A 285 17.72 9.28 1.77
C ALA A 285 18.16 10.35 2.80
N THR A 286 18.80 9.92 3.88
CA THR A 286 19.14 10.77 5.03
C THR A 286 20.03 11.98 4.71
N ASP A 287 20.84 11.90 3.64
CA ASP A 287 21.67 13.00 3.11
C ASP A 287 20.86 14.11 2.43
N GLN A 288 19.58 13.85 2.18
CA GLN A 288 18.62 14.80 1.60
C GLN A 288 17.73 15.45 2.67
N SER A 289 17.95 15.20 3.96
CA SER A 289 17.19 15.82 5.06
C SER A 289 17.19 17.35 4.97
N GLY A 290 16.03 17.96 5.16
CA GLY A 290 15.84 19.41 5.07
C GLY A 290 15.73 19.98 3.66
N LYS A 291 15.82 19.13 2.61
CA LYS A 291 15.75 19.52 1.20
C LYS A 291 14.46 19.12 0.49
N TRP A 292 13.49 18.64 1.21
CA TRP A 292 12.20 18.22 0.67
C TRP A 292 11.09 19.15 1.11
N GLY A 293 10.12 19.38 0.23
CA GLY A 293 8.87 20.04 0.54
C GLY A 293 7.71 19.19 0.04
N LEU A 294 6.58 19.20 0.78
CA LEU A 294 5.37 18.47 0.45
C LEU A 294 4.30 19.44 -0.05
N THR A 295 3.52 19.00 -1.03
CA THR A 295 2.35 19.68 -1.54
C THR A 295 1.32 18.69 -2.07
N ASN A 296 0.19 19.19 -2.58
CA ASN A 296 -0.84 18.37 -3.22
C ASN A 296 -0.50 18.06 -4.69
N MET A 297 -1.29 17.17 -5.30
CA MET A 297 -1.17 16.82 -6.72
C MET A 297 -1.82 17.86 -7.64
N PRO A 298 -1.43 17.93 -8.93
CA PRO A 298 -2.14 18.76 -9.90
C PRO A 298 -3.54 18.21 -10.23
N LYS A 299 -4.50 19.09 -10.51
CA LYS A 299 -5.86 18.72 -10.93
C LYS A 299 -6.02 18.64 -12.44
N LEU A 300 -7.04 17.94 -12.93
CA LEU A 300 -7.35 17.87 -14.37
C LEU A 300 -7.81 19.25 -14.88
N PRO A 301 -7.18 19.79 -15.95
CA PRO A 301 -7.58 21.05 -16.54
C PRO A 301 -8.94 20.93 -17.24
N GLY A 302 -9.75 22.00 -17.12
CA GLY A 302 -11.07 22.07 -17.80
C GLY A 302 -12.13 21.11 -17.27
N VAL A 303 -11.95 20.53 -16.09
CA VAL A 303 -12.92 19.65 -15.40
C VAL A 303 -13.37 20.32 -14.11
N ASP A 304 -14.64 20.74 -14.04
CA ASP A 304 -15.18 21.53 -12.92
C ASP A 304 -15.15 20.78 -11.58
N SER A 305 -15.30 19.45 -11.60
CA SER A 305 -15.24 18.59 -10.39
C SER A 305 -13.82 18.26 -9.94
N ALA A 306 -12.80 18.61 -10.74
CA ALA A 306 -11.43 18.22 -10.42
C ALA A 306 -10.88 18.97 -9.20
N THR A 307 -10.27 18.22 -8.32
CA THR A 307 -9.59 18.70 -7.11
C THR A 307 -8.09 18.40 -7.18
N ASN A 308 -7.33 18.98 -6.27
CA ASN A 308 -5.91 18.67 -6.10
C ASN A 308 -5.66 17.51 -5.11
N TYR A 309 -6.67 16.67 -4.89
CA TYR A 309 -6.65 15.61 -3.89
C TYR A 309 -7.09 14.27 -4.48
N SER A 310 -6.37 13.22 -4.12
CA SER A 310 -6.62 11.86 -4.55
C SER A 310 -6.21 10.86 -3.49
N ASN A 311 -6.32 9.58 -3.80
CA ASN A 311 -5.87 8.49 -2.94
C ASN A 311 -5.13 7.44 -3.76
N GLN A 312 -4.02 6.95 -3.23
CA GLN A 312 -3.31 5.80 -3.77
C GLN A 312 -3.03 4.79 -2.66
N GLY A 313 -3.77 3.70 -2.66
CA GLY A 313 -3.62 2.65 -1.66
C GLY A 313 -4.57 2.80 -0.48
N GLY A 314 -4.05 2.56 0.70
CA GLY A 314 -4.80 2.29 1.90
C GLY A 314 -5.03 0.80 2.09
N SER A 315 -5.02 0.35 3.34
CA SER A 315 -5.13 -1.05 3.67
C SER A 315 -5.94 -1.32 4.94
N THR A 316 -6.32 -2.57 5.09
CA THR A 316 -7.24 -3.05 6.11
C THR A 316 -6.76 -4.41 6.64
N TRP A 317 -6.73 -4.59 7.97
CA TRP A 317 -6.41 -5.85 8.64
C TRP A 317 -7.62 -6.76 8.66
N ALA A 318 -7.54 -7.92 8.02
CA ALA A 318 -8.58 -8.94 7.99
C ALA A 318 -8.24 -10.13 8.89
N ILE A 319 -9.19 -10.61 9.67
CA ILE A 319 -9.07 -11.89 10.37
C ILE A 319 -9.56 -12.99 9.43
N THR A 320 -8.72 -14.00 9.18
CA THR A 320 -9.07 -15.07 8.24
C THR A 320 -9.98 -16.12 8.89
N LYS A 321 -10.66 -16.91 8.06
CA LYS A 321 -11.48 -18.05 8.55
C LYS A 321 -10.63 -19.18 9.17
N ASN A 322 -9.33 -19.23 8.91
CA ASN A 322 -8.43 -20.19 9.53
C ASN A 322 -8.03 -19.79 10.96
N CYS A 323 -8.22 -18.53 11.35
CA CYS A 323 -7.88 -18.05 12.68
C CYS A 323 -8.69 -18.82 13.75
N LYS A 324 -8.00 -19.62 14.56
CA LYS A 324 -8.61 -20.45 15.58
C LYS A 324 -8.98 -19.66 16.84
N ASN A 325 -8.23 -18.60 17.13
CA ASN A 325 -8.47 -17.68 18.24
C ASN A 325 -8.94 -16.31 17.75
N THR A 326 -10.09 -16.28 17.08
CA THR A 326 -10.70 -15.05 16.53
C THR A 326 -10.92 -13.99 17.61
N LYS A 327 -11.21 -14.40 18.86
CA LYS A 327 -11.38 -13.45 19.97
C LYS A 327 -10.07 -12.74 20.32
N LEU A 328 -8.96 -13.46 20.37
CA LEU A 328 -7.64 -12.87 20.61
C LEU A 328 -7.27 -11.91 19.47
N ALA A 329 -7.48 -12.33 18.22
CA ALA A 329 -7.19 -11.49 17.05
C ALA A 329 -8.04 -10.21 17.04
N ALA A 330 -9.32 -10.30 17.34
CA ALA A 330 -10.22 -9.16 17.44
C ALA A 330 -9.86 -8.24 18.62
N ASP A 331 -9.56 -8.78 19.80
CA ASP A 331 -9.13 -8.00 20.97
C ASP A 331 -7.80 -7.29 20.72
N PHE A 332 -6.84 -7.96 20.08
CA PHE A 332 -5.58 -7.35 19.65
C PHE A 332 -5.82 -6.16 18.74
N LEU A 333 -6.60 -6.32 17.66
CA LEU A 333 -6.88 -5.23 16.71
C LEU A 333 -7.69 -4.10 17.38
N ALA A 334 -8.63 -4.44 18.28
CA ALA A 334 -9.43 -3.46 19.02
C ALA A 334 -8.60 -2.58 19.97
N LYS A 335 -7.60 -3.17 20.64
CA LYS A 335 -6.74 -2.46 21.60
C LYS A 335 -5.54 -1.76 20.94
N THR A 336 -5.31 -2.01 19.67
CA THR A 336 -4.20 -1.43 18.90
C THR A 336 -4.72 -0.49 17.82
N PHE A 337 -4.99 -0.98 16.62
CA PHE A 337 -5.39 -0.15 15.46
C PHE A 337 -6.78 0.50 15.61
N ALA A 338 -7.65 -0.04 16.45
CA ALA A 338 -8.98 0.51 16.72
C ALA A 338 -9.13 1.11 18.13
N GLY A 339 -8.03 1.38 18.84
CA GLY A 339 -8.16 1.83 20.23
C GLY A 339 -6.92 2.47 20.86
N SER A 340 -5.79 2.59 20.15
CA SER A 340 -4.55 3.10 20.73
C SER A 340 -4.02 4.36 20.03
N LYS A 341 -4.19 5.52 20.66
CA LYS A 341 -3.51 6.76 20.23
C LYS A 341 -1.99 6.60 20.30
N GLU A 342 -1.49 5.96 21.35
CA GLU A 342 -0.05 5.73 21.54
C GLU A 342 0.56 4.97 20.35
N LEU A 343 -0.15 3.98 19.81
CA LEU A 343 0.33 3.27 18.62
C LEU A 343 0.52 4.24 17.46
N TYR A 344 -0.51 5.01 17.13
CA TYR A 344 -0.46 5.94 16.00
C TYR A 344 0.55 7.06 16.21
N ASP A 345 0.69 7.60 17.44
CA ASP A 345 1.71 8.58 17.78
C ASP A 345 3.14 8.04 17.58
N THR A 346 3.31 6.73 17.80
CA THR A 346 4.60 6.06 17.62
C THR A 346 4.91 5.78 16.16
N ILE A 347 3.92 5.31 15.38
CA ILE A 347 4.16 4.87 14.01
C ILE A 347 4.13 6.01 12.99
N LEU A 348 3.32 7.04 13.20
CA LEU A 348 3.15 8.15 12.26
C LEU A 348 4.49 8.82 11.86
N PRO A 349 5.36 9.25 12.78
CA PRO A 349 6.60 9.94 12.41
C PRO A 349 7.61 9.07 11.63
N LYS A 350 7.51 7.75 11.75
CA LYS A 350 8.47 6.81 11.15
C LYS A 350 7.97 6.13 9.91
N SER A 351 6.68 5.82 9.86
CA SER A 351 6.09 5.10 8.73
C SER A 351 5.19 5.97 7.86
N GLY A 352 4.76 7.15 8.35
CA GLY A 352 3.78 7.98 7.63
C GLY A 352 2.37 7.39 7.61
N ALA A 353 2.07 6.44 8.50
CA ALA A 353 0.76 5.80 8.58
C ALA A 353 -0.30 6.77 9.14
N ILE A 354 -1.02 7.43 8.25
CA ILE A 354 -2.15 8.30 8.62
C ILE A 354 -3.29 7.44 9.15
N ALA A 355 -3.68 7.72 10.39
CA ALA A 355 -4.72 6.96 11.08
C ALA A 355 -6.07 7.06 10.36
N THR A 356 -6.75 5.91 10.26
CA THR A 356 -8.14 5.81 9.85
C THR A 356 -9.09 5.81 11.05
N TRP A 357 -8.58 5.45 12.22
CA TRP A 357 -9.29 5.56 13.50
C TRP A 357 -9.30 7.02 13.95
N LEU A 358 -10.48 7.67 13.87
CA LEU A 358 -10.66 9.12 14.04
C LEU A 358 -10.08 9.69 15.33
N PRO A 359 -10.18 9.04 16.52
CA PRO A 359 -9.59 9.59 17.73
C PRO A 359 -8.06 9.76 17.68
N ALA A 360 -7.36 8.99 16.84
CA ALA A 360 -5.92 9.14 16.68
C ALA A 360 -5.54 10.34 15.78
N SER A 361 -6.39 10.72 14.84
CA SER A 361 -6.14 11.88 13.96
C SER A 361 -6.17 13.22 14.68
N GLU A 362 -6.68 13.26 15.93
CA GLU A 362 -6.69 14.45 16.79
C GLU A 362 -5.40 14.61 17.62
N SER A 363 -4.41 13.76 17.40
CA SER A 363 -3.15 13.80 18.17
C SER A 363 -2.29 15.01 17.80
N GLU A 364 -1.61 15.58 18.80
CA GLU A 364 -0.67 16.70 18.61
C GLU A 364 0.51 16.35 17.70
N VAL A 365 0.86 15.06 17.56
CA VAL A 365 1.94 14.61 16.68
C VAL A 365 1.72 15.01 15.20
N TYR A 366 0.46 15.21 14.79
CA TYR A 366 0.15 15.72 13.46
C TYR A 366 0.61 17.16 13.21
N ASN A 367 0.75 17.96 14.29
CA ASN A 367 1.18 19.34 14.20
C ASN A 367 2.71 19.49 14.30
N GLU A 368 3.44 18.43 14.56
CA GLU A 368 4.89 18.47 14.74
C GLU A 368 5.61 18.76 13.43
N PRO A 369 6.51 19.77 13.40
CA PRO A 369 7.33 20.05 12.24
C PRO A 369 8.31 18.91 11.97
N GLN A 370 8.43 18.50 10.71
CA GLN A 370 9.29 17.41 10.29
C GLN A 370 10.60 17.97 9.71
N GLU A 371 11.73 17.69 10.38
CA GLU A 371 13.04 18.19 9.97
C GLU A 371 13.41 17.79 8.53
N PHE A 372 13.09 16.56 8.13
CA PHE A 372 13.36 16.05 6.78
C PHE A 372 12.70 16.90 5.70
N PHE A 373 11.54 17.50 6.00
CA PHE A 373 10.75 18.35 5.11
C PHE A 373 10.92 19.85 5.45
N GLY A 374 12.11 20.26 5.90
CA GLY A 374 12.43 21.67 6.16
C GLY A 374 11.61 22.31 7.29
N GLY A 375 11.04 21.52 8.18
CA GLY A 375 10.22 21.99 9.30
C GLY A 375 8.72 22.12 8.96
N GLN A 376 8.27 21.61 7.82
CA GLN A 376 6.85 21.57 7.44
C GLN A 376 6.08 20.57 8.32
N ALA A 377 4.88 20.91 8.79
CA ALA A 377 3.99 20.01 9.53
C ALA A 377 3.20 19.12 8.56
N ILE A 378 3.92 18.24 7.85
CA ILE A 378 3.40 17.48 6.70
C ILE A 378 2.21 16.58 7.05
N TYR A 379 2.18 15.98 8.24
CA TYR A 379 1.11 15.05 8.62
C TYR A 379 -0.24 15.74 8.75
N LYS A 380 -0.26 16.99 9.21
CA LYS A 380 -1.46 17.81 9.25
C LYS A 380 -1.99 18.10 7.85
N GLU A 381 -1.10 18.43 6.91
CA GLU A 381 -1.46 18.68 5.53
C GLU A 381 -2.00 17.42 4.86
N ILE A 382 -1.36 16.26 5.08
CA ILE A 382 -1.80 14.97 4.54
C ILE A 382 -3.18 14.59 5.08
N ALA A 383 -3.45 14.81 6.38
CA ALA A 383 -4.77 14.56 6.96
C ALA A 383 -5.84 15.47 6.34
N ASP A 384 -5.50 16.73 6.06
CA ASP A 384 -6.37 17.66 5.34
C ASP A 384 -6.64 17.20 3.90
N TYR A 385 -5.61 16.73 3.17
CA TYR A 385 -5.75 16.17 1.81
C TYR A 385 -6.66 14.94 1.80
N ALA A 386 -6.46 14.03 2.76
CA ALA A 386 -7.31 12.86 2.94
C ALA A 386 -8.79 13.22 3.08
N SER A 387 -9.08 14.28 3.84
CA SER A 387 -10.46 14.75 4.09
C SER A 387 -11.13 15.36 2.85
N LYS A 388 -10.36 15.81 1.87
CA LYS A 388 -10.80 16.47 0.63
C LYS A 388 -10.82 15.55 -0.58
N THR A 389 -10.32 14.33 -0.44
CA THR A 389 -10.24 13.34 -1.52
C THR A 389 -11.64 12.92 -1.97
N PRO A 390 -11.98 13.02 -3.27
CA PRO A 390 -13.25 12.55 -3.77
C PRO A 390 -13.44 11.04 -3.58
N SER A 391 -14.62 10.64 -3.12
CA SER A 391 -15.00 9.22 -3.09
C SER A 391 -15.45 8.78 -4.48
N VAL A 392 -14.92 7.63 -4.93
CA VAL A 392 -15.27 7.04 -6.23
C VAL A 392 -15.52 5.55 -6.08
N ASN A 393 -16.36 4.99 -6.96
CA ASN A 393 -16.53 3.55 -7.05
C ASN A 393 -15.33 2.93 -7.79
N LEU A 394 -14.46 2.21 -7.09
CA LEU A 394 -13.33 1.51 -7.70
C LEU A 394 -13.74 0.20 -8.41
N GLY A 395 -14.94 -0.31 -8.08
CA GLY A 395 -15.48 -1.55 -8.64
C GLY A 395 -14.83 -2.82 -8.10
N VAL A 396 -15.60 -3.90 -8.10
CA VAL A 396 -15.13 -5.21 -7.60
C VAL A 396 -13.97 -5.78 -8.44
N TYR A 397 -13.90 -5.41 -9.73
CA TYR A 397 -12.87 -5.85 -10.67
C TYR A 397 -11.82 -4.77 -10.96
N TYR A 398 -11.48 -3.94 -9.96
CA TYR A 398 -10.44 -2.91 -10.08
C TYR A 398 -9.12 -3.47 -10.63
N THR A 399 -8.64 -4.57 -10.08
CA THR A 399 -7.35 -5.17 -10.48
C THR A 399 -7.33 -5.58 -11.95
N GLU A 400 -8.43 -6.14 -12.46
CA GLU A 400 -8.54 -6.54 -13.86
C GLU A 400 -8.59 -5.32 -14.80
N ALA A 401 -9.31 -4.26 -14.40
CA ALA A 401 -9.38 -3.01 -15.15
C ALA A 401 -8.01 -2.30 -15.16
N ASN A 402 -7.30 -2.29 -14.01
CA ASN A 402 -5.95 -1.76 -13.90
C ASN A 402 -4.99 -2.51 -14.82
N THR A 403 -4.98 -3.84 -14.81
CA THR A 403 -4.14 -4.67 -15.68
C THR A 403 -4.42 -4.40 -17.16
N ALA A 404 -5.69 -4.26 -17.54
CA ALA A 404 -6.06 -3.95 -18.92
C ALA A 404 -5.58 -2.55 -19.35
N LEU A 405 -5.70 -1.56 -18.48
CA LEU A 405 -5.25 -0.19 -18.74
C LEU A 405 -3.73 -0.13 -18.83
N THR A 406 -3.01 -0.76 -17.90
CA THR A 406 -1.54 -0.87 -17.91
C THR A 406 -1.01 -1.52 -19.20
N THR A 407 -1.73 -2.54 -19.71
CA THR A 407 -1.34 -3.20 -20.98
C THR A 407 -1.52 -2.27 -22.20
N ALA A 408 -2.41 -1.29 -22.11
CA ALA A 408 -2.71 -0.35 -23.17
C ALA A 408 -1.83 0.91 -23.17
N LEU A 409 -1.14 1.20 -22.06
CA LEU A 409 -0.17 2.29 -21.92
C LEU A 409 1.20 1.89 -22.46
#